data_5a9572e9ef5d5edded6457eb7b0d7255
#
_entry.id   5a9572e9ef5d5edded6457eb7b0d7255
#
_cell.length_a   1.000
_cell.length_b   1.000
_cell.length_c   1.000
_cell.angle_alpha   90.00
_cell.angle_beta   90.00
_cell.angle_gamma   90.00
#
_symmetry.space_group_name_H-M   'P 1'
#
loop_
_entity.id
_entity.type
_entity.pdbx_description
1 polymer ?
#
loop_
_entity_poly.entity_id
_entity_poly.type
_entity_poly.pdbx_seq_one_letter_code
_entity_poly.pdbx_strand_id
1 'polypeptide(L)'
;MLLVWVGCTAQSSVSNHYLTAEKLWSEKNYPAAVAEFERVVKESPESAIGLQALWRASMTQALFLNEPQKALKGFELFIQRAANSELAPQALLEMGEILFSRLNQYARAIEHYEKLIESPGFPEEDKALFHYRVARGHFHLQRIRKSIEWYEKMMARFPNSSWIPRAMSDLGSAWYALGDQERAAFSKALKIFQDLKARTRGRQHRVFVEAVFNEASTLEELDKLEEAHDLFKTIENDYPAPNVIKIRMVRLSERMKKKRK
;
A
#
# COMPACT_ATOMS: atom_id res chain seq x y z
N MET A 1 -4.22 40.46 44.10
CA MET A 1 -5.08 39.28 44.00
C MET A 1 -5.92 39.35 42.73
N LEU A 2 -5.29 39.19 41.53
CA LEU A 2 -5.93 39.42 40.22
C LEU A 2 -5.28 38.57 39.11
N LEU A 3 -4.95 37.27 39.39
CA LEU A 3 -4.29 36.40 38.40
C LEU A 3 -5.00 35.05 38.16
N VAL A 4 -6.24 34.85 38.64
CA VAL A 4 -6.95 33.54 38.53
C VAL A 4 -8.00 33.50 37.41
N TRP A 5 -8.36 34.63 36.79
CA TRP A 5 -9.49 34.67 35.82
C TRP A 5 -9.14 34.43 34.35
N VAL A 6 -7.89 34.58 33.95
CA VAL A 6 -7.51 34.42 32.52
C VAL A 6 -7.48 32.94 32.08
N GLY A 7 -7.15 32.02 32.99
CA GLY A 7 -7.05 30.58 32.65
C GLY A 7 -8.40 29.91 32.39
N CYS A 8 -9.45 30.27 33.10
CA CYS A 8 -10.78 29.62 32.97
C CYS A 8 -11.50 29.98 31.66
N THR A 9 -11.32 31.21 31.16
CA THR A 9 -11.97 31.66 29.91
C THR A 9 -11.32 31.03 28.67
N ALA A 10 -10.00 30.89 28.65
CA ALA A 10 -9.27 30.24 27.55
C ALA A 10 -9.60 28.76 27.45
N GLN A 11 -9.69 28.04 28.57
CA GLN A 11 -10.05 26.61 28.59
C GLN A 11 -11.49 26.39 28.09
N SER A 12 -12.43 27.27 28.40
CA SER A 12 -13.80 27.19 27.89
C SER A 12 -13.90 27.43 26.39
N SER A 13 -13.09 28.35 25.84
CA SER A 13 -13.01 28.65 24.39
C SER A 13 -12.53 27.40 23.60
N VAL A 14 -11.40 26.83 24.01
CA VAL A 14 -10.82 25.63 23.38
C VAL A 14 -11.80 24.47 23.36
N SER A 15 -12.47 24.21 24.50
CA SER A 15 -13.48 23.15 24.60
C SER A 15 -14.68 23.42 23.68
N ASN A 16 -15.12 24.64 23.55
CA ASN A 16 -16.24 25.01 22.67
C ASN A 16 -15.87 24.83 21.20
N HIS A 17 -14.67 25.22 20.77
CA HIS A 17 -14.20 24.97 19.41
C HIS A 17 -14.13 23.48 19.10
N TYR A 18 -13.62 22.66 20.02
CA TYR A 18 -13.56 21.23 19.85
C TYR A 18 -14.96 20.60 19.69
N LEU A 19 -15.90 20.94 20.56
CA LEU A 19 -17.29 20.47 20.47
C LEU A 19 -17.99 20.91 19.19
N THR A 20 -17.73 22.16 18.75
CA THR A 20 -18.25 22.68 17.48
C THR A 20 -17.67 21.88 16.30
N ALA A 21 -16.37 21.58 16.33
CA ALA A 21 -15.73 20.76 15.32
C ALA A 21 -16.35 19.36 15.23
N GLU A 22 -16.55 18.68 16.37
CA GLU A 22 -17.18 17.36 16.42
C GLU A 22 -18.63 17.39 15.88
N LYS A 23 -19.40 18.44 16.23
CA LYS A 23 -20.74 18.62 15.69
C LYS A 23 -20.73 18.77 14.17
N LEU A 24 -19.90 19.68 13.65
CA LEU A 24 -19.76 19.91 12.20
C LEU A 24 -19.29 18.64 11.48
N TRP A 25 -18.40 17.86 12.10
CA TRP A 25 -17.93 16.59 11.56
C TRP A 25 -19.08 15.57 11.48
N SER A 26 -19.91 15.47 12.52
CA SER A 26 -21.09 14.59 12.54
C SER A 26 -22.12 14.98 11.48
N GLU A 27 -22.25 16.28 11.18
CA GLU A 27 -23.06 16.85 10.12
C GLU A 27 -22.42 16.71 8.72
N LYS A 28 -21.24 16.06 8.62
CA LYS A 28 -20.45 15.88 7.39
C LYS A 28 -19.95 17.20 6.77
N ASN A 29 -19.95 18.27 7.52
CA ASN A 29 -19.35 19.53 7.11
C ASN A 29 -17.84 19.52 7.43
N TYR A 30 -17.10 18.64 6.73
CA TYR A 30 -15.70 18.37 6.98
C TYR A 30 -14.78 19.61 6.87
N PRO A 31 -14.96 20.51 5.87
CA PRO A 31 -14.11 21.70 5.79
C PRO A 31 -14.25 22.62 7.01
N ALA A 32 -15.48 22.84 7.48
CA ALA A 32 -15.72 23.66 8.66
C ALA A 32 -15.25 22.97 9.94
N ALA A 33 -15.43 21.65 10.05
CA ALA A 33 -14.92 20.86 11.17
C ALA A 33 -13.39 20.97 11.29
N VAL A 34 -12.65 20.81 10.17
CA VAL A 34 -11.20 20.96 10.15
C VAL A 34 -10.78 22.37 10.59
N ALA A 35 -11.45 23.42 10.12
CA ALA A 35 -11.14 24.78 10.52
C ALA A 35 -11.29 25.00 12.04
N GLU A 36 -12.31 24.42 12.66
CA GLU A 36 -12.49 24.49 14.12
C GLU A 36 -11.46 23.63 14.88
N PHE A 37 -11.11 22.43 14.39
CA PHE A 37 -10.01 21.65 14.96
C PHE A 37 -8.68 22.40 14.88
N GLU A 38 -8.37 23.06 13.76
CA GLU A 38 -7.15 23.86 13.61
C GLU A 38 -7.10 25.07 14.57
N ARG A 39 -8.26 25.64 14.91
CA ARG A 39 -8.32 26.67 15.98
C ARG A 39 -7.94 26.09 17.34
N VAL A 40 -8.47 24.92 17.70
CA VAL A 40 -8.09 24.21 18.93
C VAL A 40 -6.58 23.96 18.98
N VAL A 41 -6.00 23.46 17.85
CA VAL A 41 -4.56 23.21 17.75
C VAL A 41 -3.74 24.51 17.93
N LYS A 42 -4.22 25.63 17.41
CA LYS A 42 -3.54 26.93 17.54
C LYS A 42 -3.59 27.46 18.96
N GLU A 43 -4.73 27.35 19.64
CA GLU A 43 -4.94 27.87 21.00
C GLU A 43 -4.28 27.00 22.08
N SER A 44 -4.19 25.68 21.86
CA SER A 44 -3.66 24.74 22.85
C SER A 44 -2.84 23.62 22.20
N PRO A 45 -1.71 23.94 21.58
CA PRO A 45 -0.99 23.05 20.65
C PRO A 45 -0.43 21.78 21.29
N GLU A 46 -0.10 21.77 22.57
CA GLU A 46 0.53 20.65 23.28
C GLU A 46 -0.40 20.02 24.33
N SER A 47 -1.61 20.52 24.46
CA SER A 47 -2.60 19.93 25.36
C SER A 47 -3.18 18.64 24.76
N ALA A 48 -3.74 17.78 25.62
CA ALA A 48 -4.39 16.55 25.17
C ALA A 48 -5.50 16.82 24.12
N ILE A 49 -6.30 17.87 24.35
CA ILE A 49 -7.37 18.27 23.40
C ILE A 49 -6.79 18.84 22.10
N GLY A 50 -5.68 19.58 22.16
CA GLY A 50 -4.98 20.09 20.97
C GLY A 50 -4.38 18.97 20.12
N LEU A 51 -3.77 17.96 20.75
CA LEU A 51 -3.25 16.77 20.07
C LEU A 51 -4.38 15.93 19.45
N GLN A 52 -5.49 15.79 20.17
CA GLN A 52 -6.68 15.09 19.64
C GLN A 52 -7.28 15.85 18.46
N ALA A 53 -7.37 17.17 18.53
CA ALA A 53 -7.86 17.99 17.42
C ALA A 53 -6.92 17.90 16.19
N LEU A 54 -5.61 17.92 16.39
CA LEU A 54 -4.61 17.75 15.32
C LEU A 54 -4.77 16.39 14.63
N TRP A 55 -4.92 15.32 15.40
CA TRP A 55 -5.23 13.99 14.89
C TRP A 55 -6.52 14.00 14.06
N ARG A 56 -7.62 14.52 14.62
CA ARG A 56 -8.94 14.57 13.95
C ARG A 56 -8.89 15.36 12.65
N ALA A 57 -8.23 16.53 12.65
CA ALA A 57 -8.04 17.34 11.45
C ALA A 57 -7.27 16.57 10.38
N SER A 58 -6.12 15.96 10.73
CA SER A 58 -5.27 15.23 9.80
C SER A 58 -5.99 14.04 9.19
N MET A 59 -6.71 13.24 10.00
CA MET A 59 -7.53 12.12 9.51
C MET A 59 -8.64 12.60 8.57
N THR A 60 -9.31 13.71 8.91
CA THR A 60 -10.39 14.26 8.08
C THR A 60 -9.87 14.76 6.74
N GLN A 61 -8.72 15.43 6.74
CA GLN A 61 -8.04 15.88 5.52
C GLN A 61 -7.62 14.71 4.63
N ALA A 62 -7.13 13.61 5.23
CA ALA A 62 -6.73 12.42 4.49
C ALA A 62 -7.91 11.68 3.86
N LEU A 63 -8.97 11.45 4.63
CA LEU A 63 -10.03 10.52 4.27
C LEU A 63 -11.21 11.17 3.55
N PHE A 64 -11.55 12.42 3.89
CA PHE A 64 -12.78 13.07 3.44
C PHE A 64 -12.56 14.30 2.55
N LEU A 65 -11.44 15.01 2.69
CA LEU A 65 -11.17 16.22 1.91
C LEU A 65 -10.22 16.02 0.74
N ASN A 66 -9.63 14.82 0.61
CA ASN A 66 -8.60 14.53 -0.39
C ASN A 66 -7.44 15.56 -0.37
N GLU A 67 -6.98 15.92 0.83
CA GLU A 67 -5.88 16.86 1.08
C GLU A 67 -4.65 16.14 1.66
N PRO A 68 -4.05 15.17 0.95
CA PRO A 68 -3.01 14.31 1.52
C PRO A 68 -1.75 15.06 1.97
N GLN A 69 -1.41 16.19 1.34
CA GLN A 69 -0.25 16.99 1.73
C GLN A 69 -0.48 17.69 3.09
N LYS A 70 -1.70 18.20 3.35
CA LYS A 70 -2.03 18.79 4.64
C LYS A 70 -2.10 17.73 5.73
N ALA A 71 -2.72 16.61 5.44
CA ALA A 71 -2.80 15.46 6.35
C ALA A 71 -1.39 14.98 6.75
N LEU A 72 -0.47 14.83 5.80
CA LEU A 72 0.91 14.43 6.07
C LEU A 72 1.61 15.40 7.02
N LYS A 73 1.51 16.70 6.75
CA LYS A 73 2.07 17.73 7.65
C LYS A 73 1.46 17.70 9.06
N GLY A 74 0.16 17.45 9.14
CA GLY A 74 -0.53 17.29 10.41
C GLY A 74 -0.03 16.10 11.22
N PHE A 75 0.15 14.94 10.58
CA PHE A 75 0.72 13.76 11.22
C PHE A 75 2.20 13.93 11.57
N GLU A 76 3.01 14.58 10.71
CA GLU A 76 4.40 14.93 11.04
C GLU A 76 4.47 15.79 12.31
N LEU A 77 3.60 16.80 12.41
CA LEU A 77 3.50 17.66 13.59
C LEU A 77 2.99 16.88 14.83
N PHE A 78 2.04 15.96 14.63
CA PHE A 78 1.54 15.10 15.70
C PHE A 78 2.67 14.23 16.28
N ILE A 79 3.46 13.58 15.43
CA ILE A 79 4.59 12.75 15.86
C ILE A 79 5.66 13.62 16.56
N GLN A 80 5.93 14.82 16.07
CA GLN A 80 6.88 15.73 16.72
C GLN A 80 6.47 16.08 18.16
N ARG A 81 5.16 16.25 18.43
CA ARG A 81 4.63 16.66 19.74
C ARG A 81 4.27 15.48 20.65
N ALA A 82 3.90 14.36 20.09
CA ALA A 82 3.30 13.23 20.79
C ALA A 82 3.85 11.86 20.35
N ALA A 83 5.17 11.74 20.18
CA ALA A 83 5.84 10.52 19.76
C ALA A 83 5.55 9.30 20.66
N ASN A 84 5.28 9.54 21.94
CA ASN A 84 4.96 8.50 22.94
C ASN A 84 3.44 8.28 23.11
N SER A 85 2.61 8.90 22.30
CA SER A 85 1.16 8.70 22.33
C SER A 85 0.79 7.31 21.83
N GLU A 86 -0.30 6.74 22.36
CA GLU A 86 -0.88 5.50 21.86
C GLU A 86 -1.30 5.59 20.39
N LEU A 87 -1.56 6.79 19.86
CA LEU A 87 -1.88 7.05 18.47
C LEU A 87 -0.64 7.21 17.55
N ALA A 88 0.56 7.30 18.13
CA ALA A 88 1.78 7.50 17.33
C ALA A 88 2.04 6.38 16.32
N PRO A 89 1.90 5.09 16.65
CA PRO A 89 2.05 4.02 15.66
C PRO A 89 1.07 4.17 14.50
N GLN A 90 -0.19 4.50 14.77
CA GLN A 90 -1.19 4.70 13.73
C GLN A 90 -0.87 5.93 12.86
N ALA A 91 -0.41 7.04 13.46
CA ALA A 91 0.02 8.20 12.69
C ALA A 91 1.16 7.86 11.71
N LEU A 92 2.13 7.06 12.15
CA LEU A 92 3.24 6.61 11.32
C LEU A 92 2.76 5.71 10.17
N LEU A 93 1.77 4.83 10.40
CA LEU A 93 1.16 4.02 9.36
C LEU A 93 0.44 4.89 8.31
N GLU A 94 -0.36 5.86 8.77
CA GLU A 94 -1.07 6.80 7.88
C GLU A 94 -0.09 7.65 7.05
N MET A 95 1.00 8.11 7.64
CA MET A 95 2.05 8.82 6.90
C MET A 95 2.64 7.97 5.79
N GLY A 96 2.96 6.71 6.07
CA GLY A 96 3.47 5.77 5.07
C GLY A 96 2.48 5.54 3.93
N GLU A 97 1.20 5.34 4.25
CA GLU A 97 0.14 5.13 3.25
C GLU A 97 -0.09 6.40 2.40
N ILE A 98 -0.09 7.58 3.02
CA ILE A 98 -0.20 8.85 2.28
C ILE A 98 0.97 9.03 1.33
N LEU A 99 2.20 8.82 1.79
CA LEU A 99 3.39 8.94 0.95
C LEU A 99 3.35 7.97 -0.23
N PHE A 100 2.96 6.71 0.04
CA PHE A 100 2.98 5.65 -0.96
C PHE A 100 1.83 5.74 -1.95
N SER A 101 0.58 5.79 -1.44
CA SER A 101 -0.62 5.56 -2.26
C SER A 101 -1.32 6.84 -2.70
N ARG A 102 -1.17 7.95 -1.94
CA ARG A 102 -1.86 9.21 -2.27
C ARG A 102 -0.95 10.20 -2.97
N LEU A 103 0.31 10.27 -2.59
CA LEU A 103 1.28 11.22 -3.13
C LEU A 103 2.24 10.60 -4.15
N ASN A 104 2.31 9.25 -4.23
CA ASN A 104 3.27 8.51 -5.06
C ASN A 104 4.74 8.94 -4.84
N GLN A 105 5.04 9.40 -3.61
CA GLN A 105 6.39 9.80 -3.21
C GLN A 105 7.19 8.58 -2.76
N TYR A 106 7.42 7.64 -3.69
CA TYR A 106 7.97 6.32 -3.39
C TYR A 106 9.34 6.38 -2.70
N ALA A 107 10.20 7.33 -3.04
CA ALA A 107 11.50 7.47 -2.36
C ALA A 107 11.34 7.80 -0.87
N ARG A 108 10.48 8.78 -0.54
CA ARG A 108 10.18 9.14 0.85
C ARG A 108 9.44 8.01 1.59
N ALA A 109 8.54 7.32 0.89
CA ALA A 109 7.83 6.17 1.46
C ALA A 109 8.79 5.02 1.82
N ILE A 110 9.78 4.73 0.97
CA ILE A 110 10.83 3.74 1.25
C ILE A 110 11.58 4.12 2.52
N GLU A 111 12.14 5.33 2.60
CA GLU A 111 12.87 5.81 3.77
C GLU A 111 12.02 5.76 5.06
N HIS A 112 10.74 6.07 4.94
CA HIS A 112 9.80 6.01 6.06
C HIS A 112 9.59 4.57 6.53
N TYR A 113 9.25 3.64 5.63
CA TYR A 113 9.01 2.24 5.99
C TYR A 113 10.29 1.53 6.47
N GLU A 114 11.47 1.86 5.94
CA GLU A 114 12.75 1.33 6.44
C GLU A 114 12.97 1.70 7.92
N LYS A 115 12.63 2.93 8.32
CA LYS A 115 12.67 3.34 9.74
C LYS A 115 11.67 2.56 10.60
N LEU A 116 10.46 2.28 10.07
CA LEU A 116 9.45 1.50 10.79
C LEU A 116 9.83 0.03 10.97
N ILE A 117 10.55 -0.56 10.00
CA ILE A 117 11.07 -1.93 10.10
C ILE A 117 11.99 -2.09 11.30
N GLU A 118 12.85 -1.09 11.55
CA GLU A 118 13.79 -1.09 12.67
C GLU A 118 13.13 -0.70 14.02
N SER A 119 11.91 -0.19 13.99
CA SER A 119 11.20 0.25 15.19
C SER A 119 10.65 -0.94 15.98
N PRO A 120 10.85 -0.98 17.33
CA PRO A 120 10.41 -2.11 18.16
C PRO A 120 8.89 -2.16 18.40
N GLY A 121 8.15 -1.09 18.11
CA GLY A 121 6.75 -0.93 18.48
C GLY A 121 5.73 -1.58 17.54
N PHE A 122 6.15 -2.26 16.45
CA PHE A 122 5.23 -2.82 15.47
C PHE A 122 5.19 -4.35 15.50
N PRO A 123 3.98 -4.94 15.33
CA PRO A 123 3.82 -6.39 15.15
C PRO A 123 4.57 -6.91 13.92
N GLU A 124 4.92 -8.20 13.93
CA GLU A 124 5.63 -8.84 12.81
C GLU A 124 4.84 -8.79 11.50
N GLU A 125 3.51 -8.81 11.54
CA GLU A 125 2.66 -8.68 10.35
C GLU A 125 2.75 -7.27 9.74
N ASP A 126 2.83 -6.22 10.55
CA ASP A 126 3.05 -4.85 10.09
C ASP A 126 4.46 -4.72 9.48
N LYS A 127 5.47 -5.34 10.10
CA LYS A 127 6.83 -5.37 9.55
C LYS A 127 6.89 -6.09 8.20
N ALA A 128 6.11 -7.16 8.03
CA ALA A 128 5.97 -7.81 6.74
C ALA A 128 5.36 -6.86 5.68
N LEU A 129 4.31 -6.11 6.04
CA LEU A 129 3.75 -5.07 5.18
C LEU A 129 4.80 -4.00 4.84
N PHE A 130 5.62 -3.56 5.79
CA PHE A 130 6.65 -2.54 5.53
C PHE A 130 7.69 -3.03 4.53
N HIS A 131 8.19 -4.25 4.67
CA HIS A 131 9.08 -4.87 3.68
C HIS A 131 8.43 -4.94 2.30
N TYR A 132 7.16 -5.34 2.25
CA TYR A 132 6.38 -5.37 1.02
C TYR A 132 6.25 -3.97 0.38
N ARG A 133 5.97 -2.93 1.18
CA ARG A 133 5.89 -1.53 0.69
C ARG A 133 7.23 -1.01 0.17
N VAL A 134 8.34 -1.32 0.85
CA VAL A 134 9.70 -0.99 0.37
C VAL A 134 9.98 -1.66 -0.96
N ALA A 135 9.69 -2.96 -1.09
CA ALA A 135 9.87 -3.71 -2.33
C ALA A 135 9.07 -3.07 -3.48
N ARG A 136 7.79 -2.79 -3.26
CA ARG A 136 6.93 -2.12 -4.25
C ARG A 136 7.41 -0.71 -4.58
N GLY A 137 7.86 0.05 -3.60
CA GLY A 137 8.43 1.38 -3.81
C GLY A 137 9.62 1.34 -4.77
N HIS A 138 10.54 0.38 -4.57
CA HIS A 138 11.65 0.16 -5.50
C HIS A 138 11.17 -0.23 -6.90
N PHE A 139 10.14 -1.07 -7.02
CA PHE A 139 9.55 -1.42 -8.32
C PHE A 139 9.01 -0.18 -9.05
N HIS A 140 8.25 0.66 -8.37
CA HIS A 140 7.73 1.91 -8.96
C HIS A 140 8.84 2.88 -9.38
N LEU A 141 9.97 2.87 -8.69
CA LEU A 141 11.16 3.64 -9.07
C LEU A 141 12.03 2.95 -10.14
N GLN A 142 11.53 1.88 -10.80
CA GLN A 142 12.26 1.08 -11.80
C GLN A 142 13.57 0.46 -11.27
N ARG A 143 13.70 0.34 -9.97
CA ARG A 143 14.85 -0.30 -9.31
C ARG A 143 14.56 -1.79 -9.11
N ILE A 144 14.32 -2.51 -10.23
CA ILE A 144 13.73 -3.86 -10.22
C ILE A 144 14.54 -4.86 -9.40
N ARG A 145 15.88 -4.86 -9.51
CA ARG A 145 16.73 -5.77 -8.71
C ARG A 145 16.59 -5.53 -7.21
N LYS A 146 16.54 -4.27 -6.77
CA LYS A 146 16.29 -3.95 -5.35
C LYS A 146 14.91 -4.37 -4.89
N SER A 147 13.90 -4.23 -5.75
CA SER A 147 12.55 -4.72 -5.46
C SER A 147 12.55 -6.24 -5.20
N ILE A 148 13.23 -7.01 -6.06
CA ILE A 148 13.37 -8.47 -5.91
C ILE A 148 14.03 -8.81 -4.57
N GLU A 149 15.17 -8.18 -4.25
CA GLU A 149 15.89 -8.39 -2.98
C GLU A 149 14.98 -8.17 -1.76
N TRP A 150 14.15 -7.14 -1.77
CA TRP A 150 13.25 -6.82 -0.67
C TRP A 150 12.08 -7.81 -0.56
N TYR A 151 11.51 -8.28 -1.69
CA TYR A 151 10.50 -9.34 -1.65
C TYR A 151 11.08 -10.65 -1.12
N GLU A 152 12.27 -11.04 -1.57
CA GLU A 152 12.95 -12.26 -1.10
C GLU A 152 13.27 -12.18 0.41
N LYS A 153 13.78 -11.03 0.89
CA LYS A 153 13.98 -10.78 2.33
C LYS A 153 12.68 -10.90 3.12
N MET A 154 11.60 -10.29 2.64
CA MET A 154 10.29 -10.39 3.26
C MET A 154 9.82 -11.83 3.38
N MET A 155 9.86 -12.58 2.28
CA MET A 155 9.38 -13.96 2.23
C MET A 155 10.20 -14.90 3.11
N ALA A 156 11.52 -14.67 3.21
CA ALA A 156 12.41 -15.43 4.09
C ALA A 156 12.13 -15.15 5.57
N ARG A 157 11.90 -13.89 5.92
CA ARG A 157 11.69 -13.46 7.32
C ARG A 157 10.28 -13.74 7.82
N PHE A 158 9.26 -13.62 6.96
CA PHE A 158 7.85 -13.72 7.32
C PHE A 158 7.11 -14.78 6.49
N PRO A 159 7.54 -16.05 6.50
CA PRO A 159 7.00 -17.07 5.58
C PRO A 159 5.51 -17.37 5.76
N ASN A 160 4.94 -17.03 6.92
CA ASN A 160 3.54 -17.25 7.28
C ASN A 160 2.68 -15.98 7.21
N SER A 161 3.23 -14.84 6.79
CA SER A 161 2.47 -13.60 6.69
C SER A 161 1.35 -13.71 5.64
N SER A 162 0.24 -13.05 5.91
CA SER A 162 -0.89 -12.93 4.98
C SER A 162 -0.51 -12.21 3.67
N TRP A 163 0.60 -11.45 3.67
CA TRP A 163 1.13 -10.75 2.51
C TRP A 163 1.90 -11.62 1.52
N ILE A 164 2.23 -12.89 1.88
CA ILE A 164 3.04 -13.78 1.03
C ILE A 164 2.44 -13.99 -0.36
N PRO A 165 1.15 -14.30 -0.54
CA PRO A 165 0.62 -14.50 -1.89
C PRO A 165 0.77 -13.25 -2.78
N ARG A 166 0.58 -12.08 -2.19
CA ARG A 166 0.73 -10.80 -2.90
C ARG A 166 2.19 -10.49 -3.22
N ALA A 167 3.09 -10.73 -2.26
CA ALA A 167 4.53 -10.58 -2.46
C ALA A 167 5.06 -11.52 -3.56
N MET A 168 4.58 -12.77 -3.62
CA MET A 168 4.92 -13.72 -4.68
C MET A 168 4.44 -13.22 -6.05
N SER A 169 3.21 -12.70 -6.15
CA SER A 169 2.68 -12.15 -7.40
C SER A 169 3.56 -11.01 -7.91
N ASP A 170 3.88 -10.06 -7.03
CA ASP A 170 4.68 -8.88 -7.38
C ASP A 170 6.17 -9.25 -7.63
N LEU A 171 6.72 -10.23 -6.90
CA LEU A 171 8.07 -10.78 -7.15
C LEU A 171 8.15 -11.47 -8.53
N GLY A 172 7.14 -12.28 -8.87
CA GLY A 172 7.04 -12.89 -10.19
C GLY A 172 7.00 -11.83 -11.30
N SER A 173 6.21 -10.76 -11.08
CA SER A 173 6.13 -9.63 -12.01
C SER A 173 7.45 -8.86 -12.12
N ALA A 174 8.21 -8.73 -11.02
CA ALA A 174 9.52 -8.10 -11.04
C ALA A 174 10.54 -8.94 -11.83
N TRP A 175 10.55 -10.26 -11.66
CA TRP A 175 11.38 -11.14 -12.50
C TRP A 175 10.94 -11.14 -13.96
N TYR A 176 9.63 -11.10 -14.23
CA TYR A 176 9.12 -10.98 -15.60
C TYR A 176 9.60 -9.70 -16.28
N ALA A 177 9.57 -8.55 -15.56
CA ALA A 177 10.05 -7.28 -16.08
C ALA A 177 11.55 -7.26 -16.41
N LEU A 178 12.36 -8.13 -15.82
CA LEU A 178 13.77 -8.31 -16.17
C LEU A 178 13.97 -9.22 -17.38
N GLY A 179 12.95 -9.97 -17.79
CA GLY A 179 13.06 -10.99 -18.83
C GLY A 179 13.54 -10.46 -20.19
N ASP A 180 13.18 -9.22 -20.54
CA ASP A 180 13.64 -8.56 -21.78
C ASP A 180 15.14 -8.30 -21.79
N GLN A 181 15.75 -8.07 -20.61
CA GLN A 181 17.18 -7.85 -20.45
C GLN A 181 17.93 -9.15 -20.18
N GLU A 182 17.31 -10.07 -19.45
CA GLU A 182 17.87 -11.34 -19.01
C GLU A 182 16.85 -12.45 -19.23
N ARG A 183 16.91 -13.14 -20.37
CA ARG A 183 15.94 -14.20 -20.71
C ARG A 183 15.77 -15.27 -19.62
N ALA A 184 16.81 -15.55 -18.83
CA ALA A 184 16.75 -16.45 -17.70
C ALA A 184 15.80 -15.99 -16.58
N ALA A 185 15.49 -14.67 -16.50
CA ALA A 185 14.56 -14.13 -15.52
C ALA A 185 13.12 -14.60 -15.75
N PHE A 186 12.70 -14.86 -17.00
CA PHE A 186 11.40 -15.48 -17.28
C PHE A 186 11.26 -16.87 -16.63
N SER A 187 12.33 -17.66 -16.58
CA SER A 187 12.28 -18.98 -15.92
C SER A 187 12.09 -18.85 -14.40
N LYS A 188 12.65 -17.81 -13.78
CA LYS A 188 12.43 -17.51 -12.36
C LYS A 188 11.02 -17.02 -12.10
N ALA A 189 10.50 -16.12 -12.95
CA ALA A 189 9.11 -15.66 -12.90
C ALA A 189 8.13 -16.84 -13.03
N LEU A 190 8.36 -17.72 -14.00
CA LEU A 190 7.55 -18.91 -14.24
C LEU A 190 7.43 -19.78 -12.98
N LYS A 191 8.55 -20.08 -12.34
CA LYS A 191 8.58 -20.89 -11.12
C LYS A 191 7.75 -20.25 -10.00
N ILE A 192 7.89 -18.93 -9.81
CA ILE A 192 7.17 -18.19 -8.76
C ILE A 192 5.66 -18.22 -9.02
N PHE A 193 5.21 -18.02 -10.27
CA PHE A 193 3.79 -18.09 -10.61
C PHE A 193 3.21 -19.50 -10.46
N GLN A 194 3.98 -20.53 -10.80
CA GLN A 194 3.60 -21.94 -10.57
C GLN A 194 3.44 -22.23 -9.07
N ASP A 195 4.38 -21.80 -8.23
CA ASP A 195 4.31 -21.96 -6.79
C ASP A 195 3.12 -21.17 -6.20
N LEU A 196 2.87 -19.95 -6.66
CA LEU A 196 1.73 -19.15 -6.25
C LEU A 196 0.40 -19.81 -6.63
N LYS A 197 0.28 -20.30 -7.87
CA LYS A 197 -0.88 -21.05 -8.36
C LYS A 197 -1.16 -22.26 -7.46
N ALA A 198 -0.13 -23.05 -7.13
CA ALA A 198 -0.28 -24.22 -6.26
C ALA A 198 -0.77 -23.86 -4.85
N ARG A 199 -0.23 -22.78 -4.27
CA ARG A 199 -0.60 -22.30 -2.92
C ARG A 199 -2.02 -21.76 -2.83
N THR A 200 -2.54 -21.16 -3.91
CA THR A 200 -3.82 -20.43 -3.93
C THR A 200 -4.98 -21.23 -4.49
N ARG A 201 -4.71 -22.40 -5.07
CA ARG A 201 -5.73 -23.29 -5.64
C ARG A 201 -6.78 -23.68 -4.60
N GLY A 202 -8.05 -23.39 -4.90
CA GLY A 202 -9.18 -23.70 -4.02
C GLY A 202 -9.31 -22.85 -2.77
N ARG A 203 -8.42 -21.86 -2.56
CA ARG A 203 -8.42 -20.98 -1.37
C ARG A 203 -8.63 -19.51 -1.69
N GLN A 204 -7.98 -19.00 -2.74
CA GLN A 204 -8.00 -17.58 -3.13
C GLN A 204 -8.21 -17.48 -4.63
N HIS A 205 -9.45 -17.67 -5.08
CA HIS A 205 -9.79 -17.79 -6.51
C HIS A 205 -9.22 -16.66 -7.37
N ARG A 206 -9.36 -15.41 -6.94
CA ARG A 206 -8.84 -14.26 -7.70
C ARG A 206 -7.32 -14.31 -7.87
N VAL A 207 -6.57 -14.57 -6.79
CA VAL A 207 -5.10 -14.66 -6.83
C VAL A 207 -4.66 -15.86 -7.67
N PHE A 208 -5.40 -16.98 -7.59
CA PHE A 208 -5.17 -18.15 -8.43
C PHE A 208 -5.30 -17.81 -9.91
N VAL A 209 -6.39 -17.15 -10.32
CA VAL A 209 -6.63 -16.74 -11.71
C VAL A 209 -5.55 -15.79 -12.22
N GLU A 210 -5.14 -14.82 -11.41
CA GLU A 210 -4.04 -13.91 -11.72
C GLU A 210 -2.70 -14.67 -11.87
N ALA A 211 -2.43 -15.67 -11.01
CA ALA A 211 -1.22 -16.48 -11.10
C ALA A 211 -1.20 -17.33 -12.37
N VAL A 212 -2.32 -17.95 -12.77
CA VAL A 212 -2.44 -18.69 -14.01
C VAL A 212 -2.24 -17.79 -15.22
N PHE A 213 -2.80 -16.58 -15.21
CA PHE A 213 -2.61 -15.60 -16.28
C PHE A 213 -1.15 -15.21 -16.45
N ASN A 214 -0.46 -14.93 -15.34
CA ASN A 214 0.94 -14.54 -15.35
C ASN A 214 1.86 -15.72 -15.75
N GLU A 215 1.54 -16.93 -15.31
CA GLU A 215 2.22 -18.15 -15.75
C GLU A 215 2.10 -18.34 -17.27
N ALA A 216 0.88 -18.27 -17.80
CA ALA A 216 0.63 -18.39 -19.23
C ALA A 216 1.35 -17.30 -20.04
N SER A 217 1.34 -16.05 -19.56
CA SER A 217 2.07 -14.94 -20.17
C SER A 217 3.58 -15.19 -20.18
N THR A 218 4.12 -15.74 -19.11
CA THR A 218 5.56 -16.05 -19.01
C THR A 218 5.95 -17.22 -19.93
N LEU A 219 5.08 -18.22 -20.08
CA LEU A 219 5.27 -19.32 -21.03
C LEU A 219 5.26 -18.81 -22.47
N GLU A 220 4.42 -17.83 -22.81
CA GLU A 220 4.42 -17.16 -24.12
C GLU A 220 5.77 -16.52 -24.43
N GLU A 221 6.40 -15.81 -23.46
CA GLU A 221 7.74 -15.22 -23.63
C GLU A 221 8.85 -16.29 -23.74
N LEU A 222 8.67 -17.42 -23.10
CA LEU A 222 9.56 -18.58 -23.22
C LEU A 222 9.32 -19.40 -24.49
N ASP A 223 8.39 -18.98 -25.36
CA ASP A 223 8.02 -19.62 -26.62
C ASP A 223 7.39 -21.02 -26.46
N LYS A 224 6.83 -21.30 -25.28
CA LYS A 224 6.07 -22.50 -24.93
C LYS A 224 4.58 -22.28 -25.23
N LEU A 225 4.26 -22.14 -26.53
CA LEU A 225 2.99 -21.58 -26.99
C LEU A 225 1.80 -22.50 -26.69
N GLU A 226 1.95 -23.83 -26.79
CA GLU A 226 0.90 -24.81 -26.48
C GLU A 226 0.54 -24.74 -24.97
N GLU A 227 1.57 -24.78 -24.09
CA GLU A 227 1.35 -24.70 -22.64
C GLU A 227 0.66 -23.39 -22.25
N ALA A 228 1.07 -22.28 -22.84
CA ALA A 228 0.46 -20.95 -22.60
C ALA A 228 -1.02 -20.93 -23.04
N HIS A 229 -1.31 -21.45 -24.24
CA HIS A 229 -2.67 -21.51 -24.79
C HIS A 229 -3.60 -22.33 -23.88
N ASP A 230 -3.16 -23.50 -23.44
CA ASP A 230 -3.96 -24.38 -22.59
C ASP A 230 -4.24 -23.76 -21.23
N LEU A 231 -3.27 -23.07 -20.62
CA LEU A 231 -3.48 -22.36 -19.37
C LEU A 231 -4.47 -21.19 -19.54
N PHE A 232 -4.36 -20.37 -20.58
CA PHE A 232 -5.33 -19.32 -20.84
C PHE A 232 -6.75 -19.86 -20.98
N LYS A 233 -6.91 -21.01 -21.64
CA LYS A 233 -8.20 -21.67 -21.78
C LYS A 233 -8.82 -22.05 -20.44
N THR A 234 -8.02 -22.43 -19.43
CA THR A 234 -8.53 -22.81 -18.10
C THR A 234 -9.16 -21.65 -17.33
N ILE A 235 -8.80 -20.40 -17.66
CA ILE A 235 -9.27 -19.20 -16.95
C ILE A 235 -10.13 -18.29 -17.84
N GLU A 236 -10.52 -18.73 -19.03
CA GLU A 236 -11.22 -17.89 -20.01
C GLU A 236 -12.46 -17.22 -19.42
N ASN A 237 -13.24 -17.95 -18.62
CA ASN A 237 -14.49 -17.46 -18.03
C ASN A 237 -14.29 -16.80 -16.65
N ASP A 238 -13.17 -17.05 -15.98
CA ASP A 238 -12.90 -16.58 -14.61
C ASP A 238 -12.07 -15.29 -14.58
N TYR A 239 -11.38 -14.98 -15.69
CA TYR A 239 -10.57 -13.77 -15.77
C TYR A 239 -11.44 -12.53 -15.93
N PRO A 240 -11.15 -11.41 -15.20
CA PRO A 240 -11.98 -10.21 -15.21
C PRO A 240 -12.21 -9.57 -16.58
N ALA A 241 -11.33 -9.85 -17.54
CA ALA A 241 -11.42 -9.38 -18.93
C ALA A 241 -11.32 -10.54 -19.92
N PRO A 242 -12.39 -11.34 -20.13
CA PRO A 242 -12.38 -12.56 -20.98
C PRO A 242 -11.91 -12.29 -22.41
N ASN A 243 -12.21 -11.12 -22.97
CA ASN A 243 -11.78 -10.75 -24.32
C ASN A 243 -10.25 -10.68 -24.48
N VAL A 244 -9.53 -10.29 -23.40
CA VAL A 244 -8.06 -10.30 -23.42
C VAL A 244 -7.54 -11.73 -23.59
N ILE A 245 -8.14 -12.69 -22.88
CA ILE A 245 -7.78 -14.11 -23.00
C ILE A 245 -8.05 -14.62 -24.42
N LYS A 246 -9.24 -14.35 -24.98
CA LYS A 246 -9.60 -14.76 -26.35
C LYS A 246 -8.63 -14.24 -27.40
N ILE A 247 -8.29 -12.95 -27.33
CA ILE A 247 -7.33 -12.34 -28.25
C ILE A 247 -5.96 -13.00 -28.13
N ARG A 248 -5.47 -13.27 -26.91
CA ARG A 248 -4.19 -13.96 -26.71
C ARG A 248 -4.21 -15.37 -27.28
N MET A 249 -5.25 -16.16 -27.01
CA MET A 249 -5.40 -17.52 -27.54
C MET A 249 -5.39 -17.53 -29.09
N VAL A 250 -6.08 -16.58 -29.73
CA VAL A 250 -6.05 -16.45 -31.22
C VAL A 250 -4.63 -16.20 -31.70
N ARG A 251 -3.92 -15.22 -31.10
CA ARG A 251 -2.52 -14.89 -31.48
C ARG A 251 -1.58 -16.09 -31.28
N LEU A 252 -1.71 -16.82 -30.16
CA LEU A 252 -0.93 -18.02 -29.91
C LEU A 252 -1.18 -19.10 -30.97
N SER A 253 -2.46 -19.33 -31.33
CA SER A 253 -2.84 -20.29 -32.37
C SER A 253 -2.24 -19.90 -33.74
N GLU A 254 -2.21 -18.64 -34.09
CA GLU A 254 -1.57 -18.16 -35.34
C GLU A 254 -0.04 -18.35 -35.31
N ARG A 255 0.63 -18.05 -34.16
CA ARG A 255 2.08 -18.28 -33.99
C ARG A 255 2.42 -19.76 -34.11
N MET A 256 1.64 -20.67 -33.48
CA MET A 256 1.82 -22.10 -33.60
C MET A 256 1.70 -22.62 -35.03
N LYS A 257 0.69 -22.14 -35.81
CA LYS A 257 0.52 -22.47 -37.21
C LYS A 257 1.72 -22.05 -38.07
N LYS A 258 2.28 -20.86 -37.81
CA LYS A 258 3.47 -20.36 -38.54
C LYS A 258 4.74 -21.16 -38.24
N LYS A 259 4.88 -21.75 -37.05
CA LYS A 259 6.03 -22.59 -36.69
C LYS A 259 6.00 -23.98 -37.27
N ARG A 260 4.82 -24.46 -37.67
CA ARG A 260 4.63 -25.80 -38.27
C ARG A 260 4.81 -25.83 -39.79
N LYS A 261 4.91 -24.62 -40.40
CA LYS A 261 5.24 -24.42 -41.81
C LYS A 261 6.73 -24.18 -42.02
#